data_8773b5c38036038f48bff1cdac42dfbf
#
_entry.id   8773b5c38036038f48bff1cdac42dfbf
#
_cell.length_a   1.000
_cell.length_b   1.000
_cell.length_c   1.000
_cell.angle_alpha   90.00
_cell.angle_beta   90.00
_cell.angle_gamma   90.00
#
_symmetry.space_group_name_H-M   'P 1'
#
loop_
_entity.id
_entity.type
_entity.pdbx_description
1 polymer ?
#
loop_
_entity_poly.entity_id
_entity_poly.type
_entity_poly.pdbx_seq_one_letter_code
_entity_poly.pdbx_strand_id
1 'polypeptide(L)'
;VLYLTFGNKKPAKKLQIAFDKQSKATNPYIYPNHVLEEIADPIIKGQIKYLDNENFPVYNNSEIKYYSLGEEAYLDLLEELAKAKHFIFMEYFIIEEGKMFDAVLNILKQKVKEGVEVRFMYDDVGSLTMLPFKYYQKLESYGIKCISFNHFVPFISAVMNTRDHRKITVIDGNIGFSGGFNLADEYINEKVKYGHWKDTGVMIKGEAVWNLTLMFLVTWNASLNSFE
;
A
#
# COMPACT_ATOMS: atom_id res chain seq x y z
N VAL A 1 -5.45 -1.73 -32.42
CA VAL A 1 -4.45 -2.72 -32.93
C VAL A 1 -3.30 -2.86 -31.95
N LEU A 2 -2.59 -1.78 -31.57
CA LEU A 2 -1.46 -1.85 -30.62
C LEU A 2 -1.84 -2.47 -29.26
N TYR A 3 -3.02 -2.15 -28.73
CA TYR A 3 -3.51 -2.76 -27.48
C TYR A 3 -3.77 -4.26 -27.65
N LEU A 4 -4.37 -4.70 -28.75
CA LEU A 4 -4.63 -6.12 -29.02
C LEU A 4 -3.35 -6.92 -29.25
N THR A 5 -2.30 -6.31 -29.78
CA THR A 5 -1.01 -6.96 -30.03
C THR A 5 -0.05 -6.92 -28.85
N PHE A 6 -0.10 -5.86 -28.02
CA PHE A 6 0.86 -5.63 -26.94
C PHE A 6 0.22 -5.43 -25.56
N GLY A 7 -1.09 -5.16 -25.51
CA GLY A 7 -1.78 -4.67 -24.31
C GLY A 7 -2.05 -5.69 -23.21
N ASN A 8 -2.00 -6.98 -23.45
CA ASN A 8 -2.37 -7.97 -22.45
C ASN A 8 -1.31 -9.07 -22.29
N LYS A 9 -0.06 -8.71 -22.39
CA LYS A 9 1.01 -9.65 -22.07
C LYS A 9 1.17 -9.73 -20.56
N LYS A 10 1.17 -10.97 -20.06
CA LYS A 10 1.40 -11.31 -18.65
C LYS A 10 2.55 -10.49 -18.06
N PRO A 11 2.47 -10.09 -16.78
CA PRO A 11 3.60 -9.45 -16.08
C PRO A 11 4.87 -10.23 -16.38
N ALA A 12 6.02 -9.56 -16.36
CA ALA A 12 7.28 -10.25 -16.65
C ALA A 12 7.31 -11.54 -15.85
N LYS A 13 7.49 -12.67 -16.51
CA LYS A 13 7.41 -14.01 -15.92
C LYS A 13 8.20 -14.09 -14.60
N LYS A 14 9.33 -13.37 -14.53
CA LYS A 14 10.16 -13.29 -13.32
C LYS A 14 9.44 -12.63 -12.14
N LEU A 15 8.75 -11.52 -12.37
CA LEU A 15 8.00 -10.80 -11.32
C LEU A 15 6.81 -11.65 -10.84
N GLN A 16 6.07 -12.26 -11.77
CA GLN A 16 4.96 -13.16 -11.42
C GLN A 16 5.44 -14.35 -10.57
N ILE A 17 6.56 -14.98 -10.94
CA ILE A 17 7.16 -16.08 -10.15
C ILE A 17 7.54 -15.58 -8.75
N ALA A 18 8.11 -14.37 -8.64
CA ALA A 18 8.45 -13.80 -7.34
C ALA A 18 7.21 -13.56 -6.48
N PHE A 19 6.14 -12.99 -7.03
CA PHE A 19 4.86 -12.82 -6.33
C PHE A 19 4.26 -14.15 -5.89
N ASP A 20 4.18 -15.14 -6.78
CA ASP A 20 3.63 -16.47 -6.48
C ASP A 20 4.42 -17.15 -5.36
N LYS A 21 5.75 -17.00 -5.38
CA LYS A 21 6.64 -17.52 -4.32
C LYS A 21 6.35 -16.85 -2.98
N GLN A 22 6.27 -15.52 -2.96
CA GLN A 22 6.02 -14.78 -1.71
C GLN A 22 4.61 -15.03 -1.17
N SER A 23 3.59 -15.04 -2.03
CA SER A 23 2.23 -15.38 -1.64
C SER A 23 2.14 -16.76 -0.99
N LYS A 24 2.84 -17.77 -1.54
CA LYS A 24 2.91 -19.11 -0.92
C LYS A 24 3.65 -19.08 0.42
N ALA A 25 4.71 -18.27 0.53
CA ALA A 25 5.48 -18.14 1.76
C ALA A 25 4.69 -17.48 2.89
N THR A 26 3.66 -16.68 2.58
CA THR A 26 2.78 -16.07 3.58
C THR A 26 1.69 -17.01 4.11
N ASN A 27 1.41 -18.15 3.44
CA ASN A 27 0.36 -19.08 3.88
C ASN A 27 0.44 -19.51 5.35
N PRO A 28 1.63 -19.79 5.96
CA PRO A 28 1.71 -20.14 7.37
C PRO A 28 1.31 -19.00 8.34
N TYR A 29 1.25 -17.79 7.84
CA TYR A 29 0.89 -16.59 8.61
C TYR A 29 -0.56 -16.14 8.40
N ILE A 30 -1.34 -16.91 7.62
CA ILE A 30 -2.77 -16.71 7.44
C ILE A 30 -3.48 -17.49 8.53
N TYR A 31 -4.10 -16.77 9.45
CA TYR A 31 -4.79 -17.39 10.56
C TYR A 31 -6.24 -17.64 10.17
N PRO A 32 -6.70 -18.92 10.14
CA PRO A 32 -8.10 -19.21 9.93
C PRO A 32 -8.92 -18.60 11.05
N ASN A 33 -10.06 -18.07 10.70
CA ASN A 33 -10.93 -17.37 11.60
C ASN A 33 -12.31 -18.07 11.58
N HIS A 34 -12.98 -18.12 12.72
CA HIS A 34 -14.26 -18.81 12.91
C HIS A 34 -15.49 -17.93 12.61
N VAL A 35 -15.30 -16.75 11.99
CA VAL A 35 -16.39 -15.82 11.66
C VAL A 35 -17.50 -16.47 10.83
N LEU A 36 -17.17 -17.46 10.01
CA LEU A 36 -18.15 -18.19 9.18
C LEU A 36 -19.26 -18.85 10.00
N GLU A 37 -18.97 -19.29 11.20
CA GLU A 37 -19.93 -19.97 12.08
C GLU A 37 -20.95 -18.99 12.65
N GLU A 38 -20.58 -17.72 12.82
CA GLU A 38 -21.40 -16.67 13.41
C GLU A 38 -22.33 -15.99 12.38
N ILE A 39 -22.08 -16.14 11.09
CA ILE A 39 -22.85 -15.48 10.03
C ILE A 39 -24.08 -16.32 9.66
N ALA A 40 -25.25 -15.70 9.69
CA ALA A 40 -26.51 -16.36 9.30
C ALA A 40 -26.79 -16.27 7.79
N ASP A 41 -26.43 -15.14 7.14
CA ASP A 41 -26.73 -14.85 5.75
C ASP A 41 -25.91 -15.75 4.81
N PRO A 42 -26.57 -16.54 3.93
CA PRO A 42 -25.87 -17.45 3.02
C PRO A 42 -25.06 -16.75 1.93
N ILE A 43 -25.42 -15.52 1.54
CA ILE A 43 -24.70 -14.72 0.55
C ILE A 43 -23.38 -14.26 1.15
N ILE A 44 -23.44 -13.70 2.35
CA ILE A 44 -22.25 -13.27 3.10
C ILE A 44 -21.34 -14.47 3.37
N LYS A 45 -21.90 -15.62 3.78
CA LYS A 45 -21.11 -16.86 3.92
C LYS A 45 -20.38 -17.26 2.64
N GLY A 46 -21.06 -17.12 1.48
CA GLY A 46 -20.45 -17.41 0.19
C GLY A 46 -19.28 -16.47 -0.12
N GLN A 47 -19.42 -15.19 0.18
CA GLN A 47 -18.34 -14.19 0.00
C GLN A 47 -17.16 -14.48 0.91
N ILE A 48 -17.39 -14.78 2.20
CA ILE A 48 -16.33 -15.10 3.15
C ILE A 48 -15.57 -16.35 2.70
N LYS A 49 -16.28 -17.44 2.31
CA LYS A 49 -15.63 -18.64 1.79
C LYS A 49 -14.74 -18.36 0.58
N TYR A 50 -15.19 -17.49 -0.33
CA TYR A 50 -14.39 -17.10 -1.48
C TYR A 50 -13.11 -16.39 -1.03
N LEU A 51 -13.22 -15.40 -0.12
CA LEU A 51 -12.07 -14.66 0.39
C LEU A 51 -11.09 -15.58 1.13
N ASP A 52 -11.58 -16.49 1.96
CA ASP A 52 -10.75 -17.47 2.67
C ASP A 52 -9.98 -18.38 1.71
N ASN A 53 -10.63 -18.85 0.61
CA ASN A 53 -9.99 -19.65 -0.42
C ASN A 53 -8.89 -18.87 -1.18
N GLU A 54 -9.03 -17.56 -1.28
CA GLU A 54 -8.03 -16.66 -1.90
C GLU A 54 -6.97 -16.18 -0.89
N ASN A 55 -6.95 -16.73 0.33
CA ASN A 55 -6.05 -16.36 1.42
C ASN A 55 -6.24 -14.93 1.95
N PHE A 56 -7.46 -14.43 1.95
CA PHE A 56 -7.87 -13.17 2.57
C PHE A 56 -8.94 -13.43 3.64
N PRO A 57 -8.57 -13.95 4.82
CA PRO A 57 -9.53 -14.25 5.86
C PRO A 57 -10.24 -12.99 6.36
N VAL A 58 -11.50 -13.17 6.73
CA VAL A 58 -12.33 -12.10 7.30
C VAL A 58 -12.20 -12.11 8.81
N TYR A 59 -12.12 -10.93 9.41
CA TYR A 59 -11.94 -10.75 10.85
C TYR A 59 -13.14 -10.02 11.46
N ASN A 60 -13.53 -10.37 12.69
CA ASN A 60 -14.62 -9.74 13.44
C ASN A 60 -14.13 -8.73 14.50
N ASN A 61 -12.86 -8.80 14.92
CA ASN A 61 -12.28 -7.91 15.92
C ASN A 61 -11.60 -6.70 15.27
N SER A 62 -12.39 -5.94 14.50
CA SER A 62 -11.85 -4.76 13.82
C SER A 62 -12.88 -3.63 13.75
N GLU A 63 -12.40 -2.41 13.94
CA GLU A 63 -13.16 -1.18 13.77
C GLU A 63 -12.81 -0.54 12.44
N ILE A 64 -13.82 0.04 11.77
CA ILE A 64 -13.64 0.70 10.48
C ILE A 64 -14.14 2.14 10.59
N LYS A 65 -13.29 3.10 10.21
CA LYS A 65 -13.68 4.48 9.97
C LYS A 65 -13.62 4.78 8.48
N TYR A 66 -14.75 5.17 7.90
CA TYR A 66 -14.86 5.59 6.50
C TYR A 66 -14.61 7.09 6.37
N TYR A 67 -13.91 7.48 5.32
CA TYR A 67 -13.66 8.87 4.95
C TYR A 67 -14.26 9.14 3.57
N SER A 68 -15.04 10.20 3.47
CA SER A 68 -15.60 10.67 2.20
C SER A 68 -14.70 11.66 1.46
N LEU A 69 -13.66 12.16 2.15
CA LEU A 69 -12.71 13.15 1.66
C LEU A 69 -11.29 12.79 2.10
N GLY A 70 -10.32 13.10 1.25
CA GLY A 70 -8.90 12.86 1.55
C GLY A 70 -8.37 13.71 2.70
N GLU A 71 -8.89 14.94 2.87
CA GLU A 71 -8.50 15.87 3.95
C GLU A 71 -8.76 15.27 5.33
N GLU A 72 -9.91 14.61 5.51
CA GLU A 72 -10.25 13.97 6.80
C GLU A 72 -9.32 12.78 7.08
N ALA A 73 -9.11 11.94 6.06
CA ALA A 73 -8.20 10.80 6.18
C ALA A 73 -6.76 11.22 6.44
N TYR A 74 -6.32 12.32 5.85
CA TYR A 74 -4.98 12.86 6.03
C TYR A 74 -4.70 13.28 7.47
N LEU A 75 -5.64 13.93 8.14
CA LEU A 75 -5.47 14.36 9.54
C LEU A 75 -5.29 13.14 10.46
N ASP A 76 -6.14 12.14 10.32
CA ASP A 76 -6.02 10.91 11.10
C ASP A 76 -4.74 10.13 10.75
N LEU A 77 -4.33 10.12 9.47
CA LEU A 77 -3.08 9.50 9.04
C LEU A 77 -1.87 10.11 9.76
N LEU A 78 -1.78 11.45 9.81
CA LEU A 78 -0.68 12.13 10.53
C LEU A 78 -0.70 11.80 12.02
N GLU A 79 -1.89 11.81 12.64
CA GLU A 79 -2.05 11.49 14.06
C GLU A 79 -1.60 10.05 14.37
N GLU A 80 -2.04 9.06 13.59
CA GLU A 80 -1.70 7.66 13.84
C GLU A 80 -0.22 7.37 13.50
N LEU A 81 0.35 7.96 12.45
CA LEU A 81 1.78 7.85 12.16
C LEU A 81 2.64 8.37 13.33
N ALA A 82 2.24 9.49 13.95
CA ALA A 82 2.95 10.05 15.09
C ALA A 82 2.93 9.13 16.32
N LYS A 83 1.96 8.22 16.45
CA LYS A 83 1.82 7.26 17.56
C LYS A 83 2.61 5.97 17.38
N ALA A 84 3.15 5.70 16.18
CA ALA A 84 3.88 4.47 15.86
C ALA A 84 5.02 4.19 16.86
N LYS A 85 5.18 2.91 17.22
CA LYS A 85 6.18 2.46 18.20
C LYS A 85 7.14 1.41 17.65
N HIS A 86 6.73 0.60 16.69
CA HIS A 86 7.51 -0.55 16.20
C HIS A 86 7.84 -0.42 14.72
N PHE A 87 6.83 -0.29 13.86
CA PHE A 87 7.05 -0.17 12.43
C PHE A 87 5.95 0.60 11.70
N ILE A 88 6.33 1.18 10.56
CA ILE A 88 5.43 1.82 9.60
C ILE A 88 5.75 1.26 8.22
N PHE A 89 4.74 0.71 7.53
CA PHE A 89 4.82 0.26 6.14
C PHE A 89 3.90 1.13 5.29
N MET A 90 4.43 1.68 4.21
CA MET A 90 3.68 2.55 3.29
C MET A 90 3.91 2.13 1.84
N GLU A 91 2.84 2.01 1.07
CA GLU A 91 2.82 1.63 -0.34
C GLU A 91 1.86 2.55 -1.08
N TYR A 92 2.39 3.35 -2.04
CA TYR A 92 1.59 4.33 -2.76
C TYR A 92 1.95 4.35 -4.25
N PHE A 93 0.95 4.61 -5.10
CA PHE A 93 1.18 4.72 -6.54
C PHE A 93 1.83 6.06 -6.89
N ILE A 94 1.32 7.18 -6.35
CA ILE A 94 1.86 8.53 -6.56
C ILE A 94 2.32 9.10 -5.23
N ILE A 95 3.52 9.68 -5.23
CA ILE A 95 3.99 10.62 -4.22
C ILE A 95 4.50 11.87 -4.92
N GLU A 96 4.20 13.04 -4.39
CA GLU A 96 4.64 14.35 -4.89
C GLU A 96 5.12 15.20 -3.72
N GLU A 97 6.28 15.84 -3.85
CA GLU A 97 6.74 16.81 -2.84
C GLU A 97 5.72 17.95 -2.73
N GLY A 98 5.29 18.26 -1.51
CA GLY A 98 4.27 19.24 -1.20
C GLY A 98 3.79 19.12 0.23
N LYS A 99 2.78 19.90 0.61
CA LYS A 99 2.29 20.00 1.99
C LYS A 99 1.93 18.64 2.59
N MET A 100 1.19 17.81 1.83
CA MET A 100 0.74 16.50 2.30
C MET A 100 1.92 15.55 2.54
N PHE A 101 2.75 15.34 1.52
CA PHE A 101 3.84 14.38 1.63
C PHE A 101 4.95 14.86 2.56
N ASP A 102 5.28 16.17 2.58
CA ASP A 102 6.30 16.73 3.46
C ASP A 102 5.93 16.57 4.94
N ALA A 103 4.66 16.74 5.30
CA ALA A 103 4.20 16.50 6.67
C ALA A 103 4.35 15.01 7.05
N VAL A 104 3.93 14.09 6.19
CA VAL A 104 4.13 12.64 6.38
C VAL A 104 5.62 12.34 6.53
N LEU A 105 6.46 12.80 5.59
CA LEU A 105 7.90 12.55 5.60
C LEU A 105 8.59 13.08 6.86
N ASN A 106 8.18 14.22 7.37
CA ASN A 106 8.73 14.78 8.62
C ASN A 106 8.43 13.86 9.81
N ILE A 107 7.22 13.29 9.89
CA ILE A 107 6.88 12.31 10.93
C ILE A 107 7.71 11.04 10.74
N LEU A 108 7.83 10.50 9.52
CA LEU A 108 8.62 9.30 9.26
C LEU A 108 10.08 9.49 9.68
N LYS A 109 10.70 10.63 9.35
CA LYS A 109 12.07 10.96 9.80
C LYS A 109 12.21 11.00 11.33
N GLN A 110 11.20 11.54 12.01
CA GLN A 110 11.21 11.57 13.46
C GLN A 110 11.08 10.15 14.04
N LYS A 111 10.19 9.33 13.47
CA LYS A 111 9.99 7.93 13.89
C LYS A 111 11.23 7.07 13.68
N VAL A 112 11.94 7.24 12.57
CA VAL A 112 13.23 6.58 12.36
C VAL A 112 14.25 6.94 13.46
N LYS A 113 14.32 8.21 13.87
CA LYS A 113 15.19 8.64 14.97
C LYS A 113 14.79 8.02 16.32
N GLU A 114 13.49 7.73 16.50
CA GLU A 114 12.93 7.05 17.67
C GLU A 114 13.14 5.52 17.63
N GLY A 115 13.74 4.98 16.56
CA GLY A 115 14.02 3.55 16.40
C GLY A 115 12.86 2.76 15.76
N VAL A 116 11.83 3.43 15.25
CA VAL A 116 10.74 2.79 14.50
C VAL A 116 11.24 2.38 13.12
N GLU A 117 10.97 1.13 12.72
CA GLU A 117 11.28 0.66 11.36
C GLU A 117 10.31 1.27 10.36
N VAL A 118 10.83 1.96 9.34
CA VAL A 118 10.02 2.53 8.27
C VAL A 118 10.38 1.88 6.94
N ARG A 119 9.39 1.24 6.30
CA ARG A 119 9.47 0.73 4.93
C ARG A 119 8.53 1.53 4.04
N PHE A 120 9.06 2.08 2.98
CA PHE A 120 8.30 2.90 2.04
C PHE A 120 8.45 2.36 0.62
N MET A 121 7.35 2.16 -0.08
CA MET A 121 7.34 1.76 -1.47
C MET A 121 6.47 2.70 -2.31
N TYR A 122 6.96 3.09 -3.48
CA TYR A 122 6.18 3.87 -4.44
C TYR A 122 6.37 3.33 -5.85
N ASP A 123 5.35 3.49 -6.70
CA ASP A 123 5.45 3.10 -8.11
C ASP A 123 6.31 4.10 -8.88
N ASP A 124 7.32 3.59 -9.59
CA ASP A 124 8.29 4.44 -10.28
C ASP A 124 7.64 5.27 -11.41
N VAL A 125 6.73 4.68 -12.17
CA VAL A 125 6.02 5.39 -13.26
C VAL A 125 4.96 6.34 -12.71
N GLY A 126 4.24 5.94 -11.66
CA GLY A 126 3.25 6.78 -11.01
C GLY A 126 3.84 8.09 -10.50
N SER A 127 5.08 8.07 -10.05
CA SER A 127 5.79 9.23 -9.49
C SER A 127 6.84 9.85 -10.42
N LEU A 128 7.01 9.31 -11.65
CA LEU A 128 8.12 9.66 -12.56
C LEU A 128 8.25 11.14 -12.88
N THR A 129 7.12 11.83 -13.06
CA THR A 129 7.10 13.27 -13.40
C THR A 129 7.00 14.17 -12.17
N MET A 130 6.78 13.59 -10.99
CA MET A 130 6.54 14.29 -9.73
C MET A 130 7.76 14.33 -8.82
N LEU A 131 8.70 13.40 -9.02
CA LEU A 131 9.87 13.26 -8.17
C LEU A 131 11.19 13.39 -8.94
N PRO A 132 12.25 13.87 -8.29
CA PRO A 132 13.60 13.80 -8.82
C PRO A 132 14.04 12.34 -9.09
N PHE A 133 14.89 12.15 -10.09
CA PHE A 133 15.46 10.85 -10.40
C PHE A 133 16.14 10.21 -9.17
N LYS A 134 15.88 8.92 -8.93
CA LYS A 134 16.38 8.16 -7.77
C LYS A 134 15.97 8.73 -6.40
N TYR A 135 14.76 9.22 -6.30
CA TYR A 135 14.23 9.79 -5.07
C TYR A 135 14.30 8.82 -3.87
N TYR A 136 14.24 7.51 -4.11
CA TYR A 136 14.42 6.49 -3.08
C TYR A 136 15.72 6.66 -2.29
N GLN A 137 16.82 7.08 -2.94
CA GLN A 137 18.11 7.34 -2.26
C GLN A 137 18.01 8.50 -1.26
N LYS A 138 17.18 9.52 -1.57
CA LYS A 138 16.89 10.60 -0.63
C LYS A 138 16.14 10.08 0.61
N LEU A 139 15.16 9.19 0.44
CA LEU A 139 14.44 8.57 1.55
C LEU A 139 15.37 7.67 2.37
N GLU A 140 16.20 6.87 1.72
CA GLU A 140 17.20 6.02 2.38
C GLU A 140 18.21 6.85 3.20
N SER A 141 18.58 8.04 2.74
CA SER A 141 19.49 8.93 3.50
C SER A 141 18.89 9.40 4.83
N TYR A 142 17.58 9.28 5.03
CA TYR A 142 16.88 9.56 6.28
C TYR A 142 16.72 8.32 7.16
N GLY A 143 17.25 7.15 6.73
CA GLY A 143 17.09 5.87 7.42
C GLY A 143 15.79 5.14 7.10
N ILE A 144 15.02 5.60 6.11
CA ILE A 144 13.82 4.95 5.63
C ILE A 144 14.23 3.88 4.62
N LYS A 145 13.87 2.60 4.84
CA LYS A 145 14.04 1.56 3.82
C LYS A 145 13.09 1.85 2.67
N CYS A 146 13.60 2.03 1.44
CA CYS A 146 12.78 2.48 0.33
C CYS A 146 12.93 1.62 -0.92
N ILE A 147 11.81 1.33 -1.60
CA ILE A 147 11.75 0.65 -2.89
C ILE A 147 10.98 1.52 -3.89
N SER A 148 11.61 1.79 -5.06
CA SER A 148 10.92 2.27 -6.24
C SER A 148 10.42 1.04 -7.02
N PHE A 149 9.10 0.76 -6.95
CA PHE A 149 8.51 -0.45 -7.53
C PHE A 149 8.55 -0.40 -9.06
N ASN A 150 9.00 -1.50 -9.65
CA ASN A 150 9.07 -1.75 -11.08
C ASN A 150 9.69 -0.59 -11.87
N HIS A 151 10.96 -0.36 -11.60
CA HIS A 151 11.76 0.75 -12.13
C HIS A 151 11.59 0.94 -13.64
N PHE A 152 11.35 2.18 -14.05
CA PHE A 152 11.16 2.54 -15.45
C PHE A 152 12.46 2.45 -16.23
N VAL A 153 12.50 1.58 -17.23
CA VAL A 153 13.60 1.48 -18.19
C VAL A 153 13.09 1.89 -19.58
N PRO A 154 13.54 3.01 -20.14
CA PRO A 154 13.12 3.45 -21.47
C PRO A 154 13.42 2.36 -22.52
N PHE A 155 12.48 2.17 -23.46
CA PHE A 155 12.62 1.31 -24.65
C PHE A 155 12.61 -0.21 -24.45
N ILE A 156 12.49 -0.74 -23.26
CA ILE A 156 12.46 -2.19 -23.05
C ILE A 156 11.21 -2.61 -22.30
N SER A 157 10.28 -3.27 -23.03
CA SER A 157 9.41 -4.32 -22.55
C SER A 157 7.96 -4.02 -22.10
N ALA A 158 7.14 -5.05 -22.34
CA ALA A 158 5.79 -5.25 -21.81
C ALA A 158 5.69 -5.22 -20.26
N VAL A 159 6.80 -5.18 -19.54
CA VAL A 159 6.90 -5.02 -18.07
C VAL A 159 6.36 -3.67 -17.62
N MET A 160 6.35 -2.66 -18.49
CA MET A 160 5.86 -1.32 -18.17
C MET A 160 4.39 -1.27 -17.74
N ASN A 161 3.59 -2.30 -18.09
CA ASN A 161 2.16 -2.34 -17.75
C ASN A 161 1.87 -2.95 -16.36
N THR A 162 2.86 -3.52 -15.69
CA THR A 162 2.69 -4.04 -14.32
C THR A 162 2.97 -2.91 -13.35
N ARG A 163 1.91 -2.23 -12.88
CA ARG A 163 1.99 -1.12 -11.95
C ARG A 163 1.33 -1.47 -10.63
N ASP A 164 1.86 -0.93 -9.55
CA ASP A 164 1.26 -1.05 -8.24
C ASP A 164 0.39 0.17 -7.95
N HIS A 165 -0.92 0.01 -8.08
CA HIS A 165 -1.89 1.09 -7.87
C HIS A 165 -2.50 1.12 -6.47
N ARG A 166 -2.01 0.28 -5.56
CA ARG A 166 -2.48 0.24 -4.17
C ARG A 166 -2.03 1.48 -3.40
N LYS A 167 -2.79 1.83 -2.38
CA LYS A 167 -2.48 2.83 -1.38
C LYS A 167 -2.71 2.16 -0.04
N ILE A 168 -1.63 1.81 0.63
CA ILE A 168 -1.66 1.08 1.90
C ILE A 168 -0.72 1.80 2.87
N THR A 169 -1.21 2.04 4.07
CA THR A 169 -0.36 2.34 5.24
C THR A 169 -0.70 1.36 6.34
N VAL A 170 0.32 0.75 6.92
CA VAL A 170 0.21 -0.10 8.11
C VAL A 170 1.09 0.47 9.21
N ILE A 171 0.54 0.60 10.40
CA ILE A 171 1.23 1.11 11.59
C ILE A 171 1.12 0.06 12.68
N ASP A 172 2.25 -0.46 13.14
CA ASP A 172 2.39 -1.44 14.22
C ASP A 172 1.50 -2.70 14.06
N GLY A 173 1.06 -3.00 12.82
CA GLY A 173 0.18 -4.14 12.51
C GLY A 173 -1.24 -4.04 13.06
N ASN A 174 -1.62 -2.92 13.66
CA ASN A 174 -2.91 -2.72 14.31
C ASN A 174 -3.74 -1.58 13.70
N ILE A 175 -3.11 -0.63 13.02
CA ILE A 175 -3.77 0.46 12.29
C ILE A 175 -3.43 0.31 10.82
N GLY A 176 -4.46 0.34 9.97
CA GLY A 176 -4.31 0.28 8.52
C GLY A 176 -5.12 1.36 7.82
N PHE A 177 -4.54 1.98 6.78
CA PHE A 177 -5.26 2.89 5.88
C PHE A 177 -5.23 2.31 4.47
N SER A 178 -6.34 2.42 3.77
CA SER A 178 -6.43 2.14 2.34
C SER A 178 -7.51 3.01 1.69
N GLY A 179 -7.41 3.20 0.37
CA GLY A 179 -8.37 4.02 -0.37
C GLY A 179 -7.89 4.42 -1.74
N GLY A 180 -8.49 5.50 -2.28
CA GLY A 180 -8.14 6.03 -3.59
C GLY A 180 -7.09 7.15 -3.56
N PHE A 181 -6.89 7.83 -2.44
CA PHE A 181 -5.99 8.98 -2.34
C PHE A 181 -4.51 8.58 -2.26
N ASN A 182 -3.68 9.26 -3.06
CA ASN A 182 -2.23 9.18 -3.00
C ASN A 182 -1.66 10.26 -2.07
N LEU A 183 -0.32 10.34 -1.97
CA LEU A 183 0.37 11.35 -1.16
C LEU A 183 0.79 12.55 -2.02
N ALA A 184 -0.21 13.35 -2.42
CA ALA A 184 -0.01 14.57 -3.19
C ALA A 184 -1.10 15.60 -2.83
N ASP A 185 -0.78 16.88 -2.98
CA ASP A 185 -1.59 18.00 -2.50
C ASP A 185 -2.97 18.11 -3.13
N GLU A 186 -3.17 17.58 -4.34
CA GLU A 186 -4.50 17.54 -4.95
C GLU A 186 -5.48 16.63 -4.20
N TYR A 187 -5.02 15.56 -3.54
CA TYR A 187 -5.89 14.64 -2.80
C TYR A 187 -6.41 15.20 -1.48
N ILE A 188 -5.81 16.29 -1.00
CA ILE A 188 -6.26 17.04 0.18
C ILE A 188 -6.74 18.46 -0.18
N ASN A 189 -6.98 18.73 -1.45
CA ASN A 189 -7.47 20.00 -1.99
C ASN A 189 -6.60 21.24 -1.66
N GLU A 190 -5.32 21.04 -1.34
CA GLU A 190 -4.34 22.14 -1.22
C GLU A 190 -3.85 22.62 -2.58
N LYS A 191 -4.02 21.80 -3.63
CA LYS A 191 -3.71 22.12 -5.02
C LYS A 191 -4.90 21.79 -5.90
N VAL A 192 -5.46 22.80 -6.57
CA VAL A 192 -6.58 22.61 -7.51
C VAL A 192 -6.04 22.14 -8.84
N LYS A 193 -6.29 20.89 -9.22
CA LYS A 193 -5.84 20.29 -10.50
C LYS A 193 -7.00 20.12 -11.47
N TYR A 194 -8.14 19.62 -11.01
CA TYR A 194 -9.33 19.34 -11.82
C TYR A 194 -10.63 19.79 -11.13
N GLY A 195 -10.57 20.77 -10.25
CA GLY A 195 -11.64 21.16 -9.36
C GLY A 195 -11.44 20.57 -7.96
N HIS A 196 -12.50 20.55 -7.13
CA HIS A 196 -12.44 19.92 -5.81
C HIS A 196 -12.30 18.41 -5.98
N TRP A 197 -11.19 17.86 -5.48
CA TRP A 197 -10.93 16.42 -5.54
C TRP A 197 -11.75 15.69 -4.48
N LYS A 198 -12.50 14.70 -4.91
CA LYS A 198 -13.25 13.83 -4.02
C LYS A 198 -12.77 12.39 -4.19
N ASP A 199 -12.21 11.85 -3.15
CA ASP A 199 -11.80 10.46 -3.09
C ASP A 199 -12.24 9.85 -1.75
N THR A 200 -12.17 8.54 -1.64
CA THR A 200 -12.63 7.81 -0.47
C THR A 200 -11.53 6.98 0.15
N GLY A 201 -11.62 6.76 1.44
CA GLY A 201 -10.70 5.88 2.15
C GLY A 201 -11.31 5.26 3.39
N VAL A 202 -10.57 4.34 3.95
CA VAL A 202 -10.90 3.69 5.20
C VAL A 202 -9.67 3.62 6.10
N MET A 203 -9.90 3.79 7.40
CA MET A 203 -8.98 3.39 8.45
C MET A 203 -9.55 2.15 9.13
N ILE A 204 -8.72 1.16 9.32
CA ILE A 204 -9.04 -0.09 10.00
C ILE A 204 -8.20 -0.16 11.27
N LYS A 205 -8.81 -0.53 12.40
CA LYS A 205 -8.12 -0.81 13.66
C LYS A 205 -8.43 -2.24 14.08
N GLY A 206 -7.40 -3.03 14.38
CA GLY A 206 -7.54 -4.40 14.86
C GLY A 206 -7.08 -5.47 13.87
N GLU A 207 -7.59 -6.67 14.01
CA GLU A 207 -7.06 -7.89 13.36
C GLU A 207 -7.05 -7.86 11.83
N ALA A 208 -8.04 -7.21 11.20
CA ALA A 208 -8.12 -7.13 9.73
C ALA A 208 -6.95 -6.38 9.08
N VAL A 209 -6.19 -5.57 9.85
CA VAL A 209 -4.97 -4.90 9.39
C VAL A 209 -3.90 -5.91 8.97
N TRP A 210 -3.98 -7.15 9.48
CA TRP A 210 -3.08 -8.22 9.09
C TRP A 210 -3.10 -8.52 7.59
N ASN A 211 -4.28 -8.49 6.96
CA ASN A 211 -4.38 -8.64 5.50
C ASN A 211 -3.59 -7.56 4.75
N LEU A 212 -3.70 -6.29 5.16
CA LEU A 212 -2.93 -5.19 4.56
C LEU A 212 -1.43 -5.38 4.80
N THR A 213 -1.05 -5.86 5.99
CA THR A 213 0.35 -6.18 6.33
C THR A 213 0.91 -7.25 5.40
N LEU A 214 0.20 -8.35 5.21
CA LEU A 214 0.63 -9.42 4.30
C LEU A 214 0.68 -8.96 2.84
N MET A 215 -0.30 -8.15 2.40
CA MET A 215 -0.29 -7.58 1.04
C MET A 215 0.97 -6.74 0.80
N PHE A 216 1.32 -5.85 1.75
CA PHE A 216 2.55 -5.06 1.68
C PHE A 216 3.79 -5.95 1.64
N LEU A 217 3.91 -6.90 2.57
CA LEU A 217 5.09 -7.78 2.68
C LEU A 217 5.28 -8.66 1.45
N VAL A 218 4.22 -9.18 0.85
CA VAL A 218 4.29 -9.94 -0.41
C VAL A 218 4.94 -9.09 -1.52
N THR A 219 4.48 -7.84 -1.68
CA THR A 219 5.02 -6.95 -2.71
C THR A 219 6.45 -6.52 -2.40
N TRP A 220 6.73 -6.18 -1.15
CA TRP A 220 8.05 -5.81 -0.67
C TRP A 220 9.07 -6.93 -0.94
N ASN A 221 8.78 -8.13 -0.46
CA ASN A 221 9.66 -9.28 -0.60
C ASN A 221 9.82 -9.74 -2.05
N ALA A 222 8.74 -9.68 -2.86
CA ALA A 222 8.82 -9.98 -4.29
C ALA A 222 9.74 -8.99 -5.02
N SER A 223 9.74 -7.72 -4.62
CA SER A 223 10.57 -6.67 -5.21
C SER A 223 12.05 -6.84 -4.85
N LEU A 224 12.37 -7.29 -3.64
CA LEU A 224 13.72 -7.60 -3.18
C LEU A 224 14.20 -9.00 -3.60
N ASN A 225 13.29 -9.87 -4.05
CA ASN A 225 13.53 -11.31 -4.25
C ASN A 225 14.07 -12.00 -2.97
N SER A 226 13.61 -11.54 -1.82
CA SER A 226 13.96 -12.04 -0.48
C SER A 226 12.70 -12.44 0.29
N PHE A 227 12.87 -13.00 1.49
CA PHE A 227 11.81 -13.21 2.46
C PHE A 227 12.28 -12.61 3.78
N GLU A 228 11.53 -11.60 4.26
CA GLU A 228 11.81 -10.90 5.51
C GLU A 228 10.62 -10.98 6.46
#